data_cf4a5941a9db735496b88d01150080fc
#
_entry.id   cf4a5941a9db735496b88d01150080fc
#
_cell.length_a   1.000
_cell.length_b   1.000
_cell.length_c   1.000
_cell.angle_alpha   90.00
_cell.angle_beta   90.00
_cell.angle_gamma   90.00
#
_symmetry.space_group_name_H-M   'P 1'
#
loop_
_entity.id
_entity.type
_entity.pdbx_description
1 polymer ?
#
loop_
_entity_poly.entity_id
_entity_poly.type
_entity_poly.pdbx_seq_one_letter_code
_entity_poly.pdbx_strand_id
1 'polypeptide(L)'
;MKKKIALWSLISIFALTFFIFPKQGKADYFIKKLRHTDAVTIMGQTQPAKDEEGSTWMGKDRMRQDEGTNKSTIVRFDLQKIYIIDHVQKTYSEIDLPIDFEKILPDQAKQMMQMMKVTPKVTKTEETQKIKDWNCVKYLVDIDMQMMGMNMPMKMEMWVSKDIGIDIKLYEKFTGQLLSLQPMFKDFTEEFKKMDGYPVLTLTSMEMMGSQTKSREELVSVEKKDAPAGTYDLPEGYTKTEYNPFEQKR
;
A
#
# COMPACT_ATOMS: atom_id res chain seq x y z
N MET A 1 -69.25 -23.59 -53.33
CA MET A 1 -69.06 -23.36 -51.92
C MET A 1 -67.63 -23.74 -51.57
N LYS A 2 -66.66 -22.75 -51.48
CA LYS A 2 -65.26 -23.01 -51.19
C LYS A 2 -64.93 -22.38 -49.82
N LYS A 3 -64.66 -23.23 -48.81
CA LYS A 3 -64.23 -22.79 -47.49
C LYS A 3 -62.77 -22.39 -47.56
N LYS A 4 -62.44 -21.16 -47.22
CA LYS A 4 -61.07 -20.68 -47.01
C LYS A 4 -60.66 -20.99 -45.61
N ILE A 5 -59.58 -21.81 -45.49
CA ILE A 5 -58.89 -22.08 -44.24
C ILE A 5 -57.80 -21.00 -44.06
N ALA A 6 -57.96 -20.20 -43.00
CA ALA A 6 -56.94 -19.24 -42.62
C ALA A 6 -55.83 -19.94 -41.80
N LEU A 7 -54.61 -19.87 -42.29
CA LEU A 7 -53.42 -20.37 -41.63
C LEU A 7 -52.85 -19.26 -40.73
N TRP A 8 -52.96 -19.43 -39.42
CA TRP A 8 -52.33 -18.55 -38.45
C TRP A 8 -50.93 -19.08 -38.17
N SER A 9 -49.91 -18.33 -38.62
CA SER A 9 -48.52 -18.59 -38.32
C SER A 9 -48.16 -18.02 -36.93
N LEU A 10 -47.95 -18.93 -35.98
CA LEU A 10 -47.39 -18.63 -34.66
C LEU A 10 -45.90 -18.32 -34.82
N ILE A 11 -45.51 -17.04 -34.78
CA ILE A 11 -44.09 -16.61 -34.62
C ILE A 11 -43.78 -16.69 -33.14
N SER A 12 -43.11 -17.75 -32.71
CA SER A 12 -42.50 -17.81 -31.37
C SER A 12 -41.27 -16.95 -31.32
N ILE A 13 -41.38 -15.78 -30.69
CA ILE A 13 -40.24 -14.93 -30.35
C ILE A 13 -39.51 -15.60 -29.17
N PHE A 14 -38.43 -16.28 -29.47
CA PHE A 14 -37.51 -16.80 -28.45
C PHE A 14 -36.66 -15.63 -27.95
N ALA A 15 -37.14 -14.96 -26.89
CA ALA A 15 -36.38 -13.94 -26.20
C ALA A 15 -35.15 -14.56 -25.50
N LEU A 16 -34.01 -14.48 -26.18
CA LEU A 16 -32.71 -14.90 -25.62
C LEU A 16 -32.32 -13.88 -24.52
N THR A 17 -32.79 -14.12 -23.30
CA THR A 17 -32.32 -13.42 -22.13
C THR A 17 -30.84 -13.79 -21.90
N PHE A 18 -29.95 -12.92 -22.34
CA PHE A 18 -28.56 -12.97 -21.97
C PHE A 18 -28.47 -12.73 -20.45
N PHE A 19 -28.47 -13.82 -19.69
CA PHE A 19 -28.02 -13.76 -18.29
C PHE A 19 -26.54 -13.40 -18.30
N ILE A 20 -26.24 -12.11 -18.15
CA ILE A 20 -24.92 -11.65 -17.79
C ILE A 20 -24.73 -12.11 -16.34
N PHE A 21 -24.20 -13.32 -16.15
CA PHE A 21 -23.67 -13.72 -14.86
C PHE A 21 -22.53 -12.74 -14.55
N PRO A 22 -22.64 -11.92 -13.49
CA PRO A 22 -21.49 -11.18 -13.05
C PRO A 22 -20.38 -12.19 -12.80
N LYS A 23 -19.23 -12.06 -13.48
CA LYS A 23 -18.05 -12.83 -13.11
C LYS A 23 -17.89 -12.57 -11.62
N GLN A 24 -18.11 -13.59 -10.79
CA GLN A 24 -17.74 -13.58 -9.38
C GLN A 24 -16.22 -13.45 -9.33
N GLY A 25 -15.73 -12.22 -9.44
CA GLY A 25 -14.37 -11.87 -9.06
C GLY A 25 -14.23 -12.27 -7.59
N LYS A 26 -13.12 -12.88 -7.20
CA LYS A 26 -12.84 -13.06 -5.78
C LYS A 26 -12.91 -11.67 -5.15
N ALA A 27 -13.79 -11.50 -4.14
CA ALA A 27 -13.92 -10.23 -3.43
C ALA A 27 -12.55 -9.76 -2.95
N ASP A 28 -12.30 -8.47 -3.10
CA ASP A 28 -11.08 -7.82 -2.66
C ASP A 28 -11.11 -7.62 -1.12
N TYR A 29 -9.98 -7.30 -0.53
CA TYR A 29 -9.90 -6.90 0.88
C TYR A 29 -9.88 -5.38 0.96
N PHE A 30 -10.72 -4.83 1.82
CA PHE A 30 -10.69 -3.43 2.19
C PHE A 30 -10.17 -3.29 3.62
N ILE A 31 -9.06 -2.60 3.79
CA ILE A 31 -8.32 -2.48 5.05
C ILE A 31 -8.29 -1.00 5.41
N LYS A 32 -8.70 -0.67 6.64
CA LYS A 32 -8.59 0.68 7.19
C LYS A 32 -7.56 0.73 8.29
N LYS A 33 -6.78 1.80 8.32
CA LYS A 33 -5.77 2.10 9.32
C LYS A 33 -5.93 3.52 9.83
N LEU A 34 -5.49 3.73 11.05
CA LEU A 34 -5.34 5.06 11.64
C LEU A 34 -3.89 5.24 12.06
N ARG A 35 -3.26 6.33 11.62
CA ARG A 35 -1.92 6.72 12.04
C ARG A 35 -2.00 8.01 12.85
N HIS A 36 -1.42 7.98 14.04
CA HIS A 36 -1.13 9.15 14.85
C HIS A 36 0.37 9.44 14.78
N THR A 37 0.75 10.69 14.55
CA THR A 37 2.14 11.16 14.63
C THR A 37 2.20 12.25 15.69
N ASP A 38 3.10 12.10 16.66
CA ASP A 38 3.30 13.07 17.72
C ASP A 38 3.83 14.41 17.17
N ALA A 39 3.56 15.47 17.88
CA ALA A 39 4.19 16.76 17.58
C ALA A 39 5.72 16.64 17.70
N VAL A 40 6.44 17.24 16.76
CA VAL A 40 7.92 17.23 16.75
C VAL A 40 8.47 18.61 16.44
N THR A 41 9.55 18.97 17.13
CA THR A 41 10.30 20.19 16.83
C THR A 41 11.64 19.82 16.21
N ILE A 42 11.86 20.22 14.96
CA ILE A 42 13.12 19.99 14.23
C ILE A 42 13.68 21.36 13.84
N MET A 43 14.92 21.65 14.21
CA MET A 43 15.60 22.91 13.92
C MET A 43 14.77 24.16 14.29
N GLY A 44 14.05 24.10 15.42
CA GLY A 44 13.23 25.22 15.91
C GLY A 44 11.85 25.36 15.23
N GLN A 45 11.52 24.53 14.26
CA GLN A 45 10.20 24.48 13.64
C GLN A 45 9.38 23.34 14.23
N THR A 46 8.24 23.66 14.83
CA THR A 46 7.32 22.68 15.41
C THR A 46 6.28 22.25 14.37
N GLN A 47 6.25 20.97 14.09
CA GLN A 47 5.15 20.34 13.39
C GLN A 47 4.16 19.82 14.44
N PRO A 48 2.86 20.17 14.34
CA PRO A 48 1.85 19.71 15.29
C PRO A 48 1.62 18.20 15.13
N ALA A 49 1.06 17.61 16.18
CA ALA A 49 0.58 16.25 16.11
C ALA A 49 -0.49 16.11 15.02
N LYS A 50 -0.55 14.95 14.36
CA LYS A 50 -1.42 14.70 13.22
C LYS A 50 -2.02 13.30 13.29
N ASP A 51 -3.32 13.20 13.02
CA ASP A 51 -4.04 11.96 12.75
C ASP A 51 -4.32 11.83 11.26
N GLU A 52 -4.05 10.65 10.70
CA GLU A 52 -4.28 10.33 9.30
C GLU A 52 -4.96 8.98 9.17
N GLU A 53 -6.07 8.97 8.46
CA GLU A 53 -6.71 7.72 8.05
C GLU A 53 -6.05 7.22 6.77
N GLY A 54 -5.69 5.95 6.75
CA GLY A 54 -5.22 5.24 5.56
C GLY A 54 -6.21 4.15 5.17
N SER A 55 -6.29 3.87 3.89
CA SER A 55 -7.05 2.72 3.39
C SER A 55 -6.29 1.93 2.34
N THR A 56 -6.56 0.63 2.28
CA THR A 56 -5.98 -0.25 1.26
C THR A 56 -7.06 -1.14 0.68
N TRP A 57 -7.18 -1.11 -0.64
CA TRP A 57 -7.87 -2.12 -1.41
C TRP A 57 -6.85 -3.11 -1.95
N MET A 58 -7.06 -4.40 -1.71
CA MET A 58 -6.13 -5.44 -2.13
C MET A 58 -6.88 -6.58 -2.82
N GLY A 59 -6.73 -6.65 -4.14
CA GLY A 59 -7.23 -7.71 -4.99
C GLY A 59 -6.12 -8.72 -5.34
N LYS A 60 -6.41 -9.67 -6.23
CA LYS A 60 -5.50 -10.77 -6.60
C LYS A 60 -4.18 -10.28 -7.22
N ASP A 61 -4.24 -9.28 -8.09
CA ASP A 61 -3.13 -8.78 -8.91
C ASP A 61 -3.06 -7.26 -8.96
N ARG A 62 -3.79 -6.59 -8.08
CA ARG A 62 -3.90 -5.14 -7.99
C ARG A 62 -4.15 -4.71 -6.55
N MET A 63 -3.54 -3.60 -6.20
CA MET A 63 -3.69 -2.98 -4.89
C MET A 63 -3.76 -1.46 -5.06
N ARG A 64 -4.58 -0.81 -4.24
CA ARG A 64 -4.56 0.63 -4.06
C ARG A 64 -4.38 0.93 -2.58
N GLN A 65 -3.44 1.78 -2.27
CA GLN A 65 -3.20 2.31 -0.94
C GLN A 65 -3.41 3.83 -0.97
N ASP A 66 -4.28 4.32 -0.11
CA ASP A 66 -4.53 5.75 0.09
C ASP A 66 -3.91 6.19 1.43
N GLU A 67 -3.10 7.25 1.41
CA GLU A 67 -2.51 7.88 2.59
C GLU A 67 -3.18 9.24 2.79
N GLY A 68 -4.12 9.27 3.72
CA GLY A 68 -5.02 10.41 3.87
C GLY A 68 -5.79 10.68 2.57
N THR A 69 -5.96 11.96 2.25
CA THR A 69 -6.64 12.41 1.02
C THR A 69 -5.67 12.86 -0.08
N ASN A 70 -4.38 12.90 0.22
CA ASN A 70 -3.42 13.61 -0.61
C ASN A 70 -2.66 12.72 -1.58
N LYS A 71 -2.43 11.46 -1.21
CA LYS A 71 -1.61 10.54 -2.00
C LYS A 71 -2.25 9.17 -2.11
N SER A 72 -2.08 8.55 -3.27
CA SER A 72 -2.42 7.15 -3.49
C SER A 72 -1.30 6.44 -4.23
N THR A 73 -1.11 5.16 -3.91
CA THR A 73 -0.26 4.25 -4.68
C THR A 73 -1.12 3.12 -5.23
N ILE A 74 -1.05 2.89 -6.54
CA ILE A 74 -1.75 1.79 -7.20
C ILE A 74 -0.72 0.84 -7.78
N VAL A 75 -0.77 -0.43 -7.36
CA VAL A 75 0.04 -1.51 -7.91
C VAL A 75 -0.82 -2.35 -8.83
N ARG A 76 -0.40 -2.53 -10.07
CA ARG A 76 -1.08 -3.29 -11.13
C ARG A 76 -0.12 -4.36 -11.68
N PHE A 77 -0.08 -5.53 -11.04
CA PHE A 77 0.74 -6.65 -11.53
C PHE A 77 0.27 -7.15 -12.90
N ASP A 78 -1.02 -7.05 -13.17
CA ASP A 78 -1.62 -7.37 -14.46
C ASP A 78 -1.12 -6.46 -15.60
N LEU A 79 -0.73 -5.23 -15.30
CA LEU A 79 -0.16 -4.27 -16.24
C LEU A 79 1.35 -4.11 -16.08
N GLN A 80 1.98 -4.79 -15.13
CA GLN A 80 3.39 -4.63 -14.75
C GLN A 80 3.74 -3.16 -14.44
N LYS A 81 2.87 -2.47 -13.67
CA LYS A 81 3.00 -1.04 -13.37
C LYS A 81 2.68 -0.69 -11.93
N ILE A 82 3.33 0.38 -11.47
CA ILE A 82 2.98 1.08 -10.24
C ILE A 82 2.70 2.54 -10.60
N TYR A 83 1.64 3.08 -10.01
CA TYR A 83 1.29 4.49 -10.14
C TYR A 83 1.36 5.15 -8.77
N ILE A 84 2.05 6.28 -8.69
CA ILE A 84 2.10 7.14 -7.51
C ILE A 84 1.35 8.41 -7.85
N ILE A 85 0.30 8.69 -7.10
CA ILE A 85 -0.67 9.73 -7.41
C ILE A 85 -0.60 10.81 -6.33
N ASP A 86 -0.46 12.06 -6.75
CA ASP A 86 -0.59 13.25 -5.91
C ASP A 86 -1.92 13.94 -6.23
N HIS A 87 -2.87 13.85 -5.29
CA HIS A 87 -4.21 14.40 -5.46
C HIS A 87 -4.26 15.92 -5.29
N VAL A 88 -3.29 16.51 -4.58
CA VAL A 88 -3.19 17.96 -4.39
C VAL A 88 -2.75 18.63 -5.69
N GLN A 89 -1.73 18.07 -6.33
CA GLN A 89 -1.19 18.60 -7.58
C GLN A 89 -1.92 18.06 -8.82
N LYS A 90 -2.78 17.06 -8.67
CA LYS A 90 -3.40 16.32 -9.76
C LYS A 90 -2.38 15.76 -10.75
N THR A 91 -1.34 15.12 -10.21
CA THR A 91 -0.29 14.50 -10.99
C THR A 91 -0.15 13.02 -10.63
N TYR A 92 0.46 12.25 -11.52
CA TYR A 92 0.86 10.88 -11.24
C TYR A 92 2.20 10.54 -11.87
N SER A 93 2.95 9.65 -11.23
CA SER A 93 4.13 9.02 -11.82
C SER A 93 3.83 7.55 -12.11
N GLU A 94 4.36 7.04 -13.23
CA GLU A 94 4.21 5.66 -13.66
C GLU A 94 5.58 4.98 -13.64
N ILE A 95 5.66 3.81 -13.01
CA ILE A 95 6.88 3.04 -12.86
C ILE A 95 6.60 1.64 -13.39
N ASP A 96 7.46 1.16 -14.30
CA ASP A 96 7.38 -0.20 -14.82
C ASP A 96 7.95 -1.23 -13.83
N LEU A 97 7.41 -2.44 -13.84
CA LEU A 97 7.90 -3.58 -13.06
C LEU A 97 8.62 -4.59 -13.98
N PRO A 98 9.75 -5.14 -13.55
CA PRO A 98 10.51 -4.85 -12.33
C PRO A 98 11.12 -3.45 -12.36
N ILE A 99 11.28 -2.84 -11.18
CA ILE A 99 11.79 -1.47 -11.07
C ILE A 99 13.27 -1.42 -11.46
N ASP A 100 13.58 -0.56 -12.42
CA ASP A 100 14.94 -0.26 -12.85
C ASP A 100 15.35 1.13 -12.36
N PHE A 101 16.00 1.19 -11.20
CA PHE A 101 16.42 2.45 -10.56
C PHE A 101 17.43 3.25 -11.38
N GLU A 102 18.24 2.57 -12.18
CA GLU A 102 19.20 3.25 -13.07
C GLU A 102 18.49 4.10 -14.14
N LYS A 103 17.31 3.66 -14.56
CA LYS A 103 16.51 4.41 -15.55
C LYS A 103 15.64 5.50 -14.95
N ILE A 104 15.07 5.28 -13.77
CA ILE A 104 14.03 6.15 -13.23
C ILE A 104 14.54 7.22 -12.26
N LEU A 105 15.77 7.07 -11.74
CA LEU A 105 16.31 8.02 -10.77
C LEU A 105 17.18 9.07 -11.45
N PRO A 106 17.04 10.37 -11.07
CA PRO A 106 18.00 11.40 -11.41
C PRO A 106 19.40 11.08 -10.86
N ASP A 107 20.45 11.53 -11.51
CA ASP A 107 21.83 11.23 -11.09
C ASP A 107 22.16 11.68 -9.66
N GLN A 108 21.61 12.82 -9.23
CA GLN A 108 21.75 13.27 -7.84
C GLN A 108 21.12 12.28 -6.85
N ALA A 109 19.96 11.71 -7.18
CA ALA A 109 19.30 10.71 -6.36
C ALA A 109 20.10 9.41 -6.29
N LYS A 110 20.71 8.97 -7.40
CA LYS A 110 21.61 7.81 -7.44
C LYS A 110 22.83 8.02 -6.53
N GLN A 111 23.46 9.20 -6.59
CA GLN A 111 24.57 9.54 -5.71
C GLN A 111 24.18 9.53 -4.23
N MET A 112 23.05 10.10 -3.89
CA MET A 112 22.54 10.07 -2.50
C MET A 112 22.31 8.64 -2.02
N MET A 113 21.74 7.78 -2.85
CA MET A 113 21.54 6.37 -2.52
C MET A 113 22.83 5.61 -2.27
N GLN A 114 23.88 5.88 -3.07
CA GLN A 114 25.20 5.24 -2.89
C GLN A 114 25.86 5.63 -1.55
N MET A 115 25.54 6.81 -1.03
CA MET A 115 26.05 7.30 0.28
C MET A 115 25.18 6.85 1.46
N MET A 116 24.03 6.26 1.21
CA MET A 116 23.12 5.79 2.24
C MET A 116 23.36 4.32 2.54
N LYS A 117 23.53 4.01 3.82
CA LYS A 117 23.59 2.64 4.33
C LYS A 117 22.41 2.40 5.24
N VAL A 118 21.63 1.35 4.95
CA VAL A 118 20.49 0.94 5.77
C VAL A 118 20.70 -0.50 6.20
N THR A 119 20.65 -0.75 7.49
CA THR A 119 20.82 -2.09 8.07
C THR A 119 19.58 -2.41 8.90
N PRO A 120 18.64 -3.19 8.36
CA PRO A 120 17.47 -3.64 9.10
C PRO A 120 17.78 -4.89 9.93
N LYS A 121 17.07 -5.03 11.05
CA LYS A 121 17.07 -6.23 11.88
C LYS A 121 15.66 -6.46 12.41
N VAL A 122 15.08 -7.61 12.13
CA VAL A 122 13.80 -8.05 12.66
C VAL A 122 14.02 -9.14 13.72
N THR A 123 13.46 -8.93 14.89
CA THR A 123 13.54 -9.88 16.01
C THR A 123 12.13 -10.24 16.46
N LYS A 124 11.75 -11.51 16.33
CA LYS A 124 10.53 -12.05 16.93
C LYS A 124 10.73 -12.17 18.42
N THR A 125 9.74 -11.75 19.23
CA THR A 125 9.76 -11.95 20.68
C THR A 125 8.77 -13.04 21.08
N GLU A 126 8.81 -13.43 22.37
CA GLU A 126 7.83 -14.36 22.95
C GLU A 126 6.59 -13.62 23.50
N GLU A 127 6.56 -12.29 23.39
CA GLU A 127 5.44 -11.50 23.89
C GLU A 127 4.22 -11.65 22.97
N THR A 128 3.07 -11.93 23.58
CA THR A 128 1.78 -12.06 22.92
C THR A 128 0.75 -11.17 23.58
N GLN A 129 -0.15 -10.60 22.79
CA GLN A 129 -1.24 -9.77 23.30
C GLN A 129 -2.45 -9.87 22.37
N LYS A 130 -3.65 -9.84 22.96
CA LYS A 130 -4.87 -9.64 22.19
C LYS A 130 -5.10 -8.14 22.00
N ILE A 131 -5.13 -7.69 20.73
CA ILE A 131 -5.42 -6.30 20.34
C ILE A 131 -6.73 -6.32 19.56
N LYS A 132 -7.77 -5.68 20.09
CA LYS A 132 -9.16 -5.83 19.60
C LYS A 132 -9.53 -7.33 19.54
N ASP A 133 -9.82 -7.86 18.36
CA ASP A 133 -10.21 -9.25 18.15
C ASP A 133 -9.06 -10.17 17.72
N TRP A 134 -7.84 -9.63 17.54
CA TRP A 134 -6.70 -10.34 16.96
C TRP A 134 -5.68 -10.77 18.02
N ASN A 135 -5.23 -12.03 17.92
CA ASN A 135 -4.10 -12.52 18.71
C ASN A 135 -2.81 -12.10 18.01
N CYS A 136 -1.99 -11.33 18.69
CA CYS A 136 -0.78 -10.73 18.12
C CYS A 136 0.48 -11.26 18.80
N VAL A 137 1.55 -11.37 18.02
CA VAL A 137 2.91 -11.61 18.49
C VAL A 137 3.72 -10.34 18.22
N LYS A 138 4.56 -9.98 19.17
CA LYS A 138 5.42 -8.79 19.07
C LYS A 138 6.68 -9.09 18.27
N TYR A 139 7.01 -8.17 17.39
CA TYR A 139 8.28 -8.10 16.67
C TYR A 139 8.94 -6.76 16.95
N LEU A 140 10.25 -6.77 17.15
CA LEU A 140 11.08 -5.57 17.21
C LEU A 140 11.81 -5.43 15.89
N VAL A 141 11.75 -4.23 15.32
CA VAL A 141 12.43 -3.90 14.06
C VAL A 141 13.34 -2.71 14.33
N ASP A 142 14.65 -2.98 14.30
CA ASP A 142 15.68 -1.96 14.42
C ASP A 142 16.23 -1.66 13.02
N ILE A 143 16.33 -0.38 12.67
CA ILE A 143 16.83 0.08 11.39
C ILE A 143 17.90 1.13 11.65
N ASP A 144 19.14 0.78 11.37
CA ASP A 144 20.23 1.74 11.39
C ASP A 144 20.39 2.37 10.00
N MET A 145 20.06 3.64 9.90
CA MET A 145 20.26 4.43 8.68
C MET A 145 21.44 5.36 8.85
N GLN A 146 22.40 5.29 7.93
CA GLN A 146 23.55 6.20 7.88
C GLN A 146 23.55 6.95 6.55
N MET A 147 23.63 8.26 6.59
CA MET A 147 23.72 9.12 5.42
C MET A 147 24.67 10.30 5.70
N MET A 148 25.69 10.47 4.87
CA MET A 148 26.67 11.58 4.99
C MET A 148 27.28 11.72 6.39
N GLY A 149 27.55 10.61 7.09
CA GLY A 149 28.09 10.63 8.46
C GLY A 149 27.08 10.88 9.58
N MET A 150 25.81 11.13 9.23
CA MET A 150 24.72 11.18 10.20
C MET A 150 24.12 9.80 10.43
N ASN A 151 23.86 9.48 11.69
CA ASN A 151 23.14 8.26 12.07
C ASN A 151 21.70 8.64 12.43
N MET A 152 20.75 7.95 11.83
CA MET A 152 19.30 8.14 12.00
C MET A 152 18.66 6.80 12.37
N PRO A 153 18.79 6.35 13.63
CA PRO A 153 18.21 5.10 14.06
C PRO A 153 16.68 5.19 14.07
N MET A 154 16.04 4.14 13.54
CA MET A 154 14.60 3.96 13.64
C MET A 154 14.32 2.65 14.38
N LYS A 155 13.37 2.69 15.31
CA LYS A 155 12.90 1.52 16.05
C LYS A 155 11.41 1.37 15.87
N MET A 156 10.98 0.14 15.60
CA MET A 156 9.57 -0.18 15.50
C MET A 156 9.24 -1.34 16.42
N GLU A 157 8.13 -1.21 17.13
CA GLU A 157 7.48 -2.29 17.83
C GLU A 157 6.23 -2.65 17.04
N MET A 158 6.17 -3.88 16.53
CA MET A 158 5.10 -4.33 15.65
C MET A 158 4.37 -5.51 16.27
N TRP A 159 3.08 -5.37 16.48
CA TRP A 159 2.19 -6.43 16.90
C TRP A 159 1.50 -7.02 15.67
N VAL A 160 1.84 -8.26 15.37
CA VAL A 160 1.51 -8.93 14.12
C VAL A 160 0.55 -10.08 14.38
N SER A 161 -0.50 -10.19 13.58
CA SER A 161 -1.48 -11.28 13.66
C SER A 161 -1.65 -11.99 12.33
N LYS A 162 -1.90 -13.31 12.41
CA LYS A 162 -2.32 -14.14 11.27
C LYS A 162 -3.84 -14.20 11.11
N ASP A 163 -4.57 -13.79 12.14
CA ASP A 163 -6.00 -14.03 12.28
C ASP A 163 -6.86 -12.88 11.75
N ILE A 164 -6.27 -11.98 10.94
CA ILE A 164 -6.98 -10.80 10.44
C ILE A 164 -7.89 -11.08 9.23
N GLY A 165 -7.90 -12.30 8.72
CA GLY A 165 -8.81 -12.72 7.64
C GLY A 165 -8.37 -12.32 6.23
N ILE A 166 -7.14 -11.86 6.00
CA ILE A 166 -6.58 -11.62 4.66
C ILE A 166 -5.69 -12.78 4.20
N ASP A 167 -5.46 -12.83 2.88
CA ASP A 167 -4.43 -13.69 2.30
C ASP A 167 -3.05 -13.09 2.58
N ILE A 168 -2.32 -13.66 3.56
CA ILE A 168 -1.00 -13.16 3.98
C ILE A 168 0.02 -13.22 2.84
N LYS A 169 -0.01 -14.26 2.00
CA LYS A 169 0.89 -14.36 0.84
C LYS A 169 0.65 -13.26 -0.19
N LEU A 170 -0.61 -12.88 -0.35
CA LEU A 170 -0.97 -11.77 -1.22
C LEU A 170 -0.47 -10.44 -0.63
N TYR A 171 -0.62 -10.25 0.68
CA TYR A 171 -0.07 -9.09 1.38
C TYR A 171 1.46 -8.99 1.25
N GLU A 172 2.18 -10.09 1.50
CA GLU A 172 3.65 -10.16 1.36
C GLU A 172 4.10 -9.81 -0.06
N LYS A 173 3.40 -10.31 -1.09
CA LYS A 173 3.68 -10.00 -2.49
C LYS A 173 3.60 -8.49 -2.75
N PHE A 174 2.53 -7.82 -2.31
CA PHE A 174 2.38 -6.38 -2.51
C PHE A 174 3.36 -5.56 -1.68
N THR A 175 3.56 -5.95 -0.41
CA THR A 175 4.53 -5.27 0.47
C THR A 175 5.94 -5.34 -0.10
N GLY A 176 6.35 -6.49 -0.62
CA GLY A 176 7.64 -6.64 -1.28
C GLY A 176 7.82 -5.70 -2.47
N GLN A 177 6.79 -5.50 -3.27
CA GLN A 177 6.84 -4.54 -4.38
C GLN A 177 6.87 -3.08 -3.89
N LEU A 178 6.10 -2.73 -2.87
CA LEU A 178 6.14 -1.38 -2.30
C LEU A 178 7.48 -1.07 -1.64
N LEU A 179 8.08 -2.02 -0.95
CA LEU A 179 9.44 -1.88 -0.39
C LEU A 179 10.46 -1.70 -1.51
N SER A 180 10.28 -2.34 -2.65
CA SER A 180 11.18 -2.18 -3.80
C SER A 180 11.13 -0.80 -4.45
N LEU A 181 10.09 0.02 -4.21
CA LEU A 181 10.04 1.45 -4.57
C LEU A 181 11.03 2.30 -3.78
N GLN A 182 11.53 1.78 -2.66
CA GLN A 182 12.47 2.45 -1.80
C GLN A 182 13.83 1.75 -1.93
N PRO A 183 14.74 2.21 -2.79
CA PRO A 183 16.00 1.51 -3.06
C PRO A 183 16.82 1.21 -1.82
N MET A 184 16.71 2.08 -0.81
CA MET A 184 17.37 1.92 0.48
C MET A 184 16.86 0.72 1.29
N PHE A 185 15.67 0.20 0.97
CA PHE A 185 15.05 -0.92 1.69
C PHE A 185 15.18 -2.26 0.94
N LYS A 186 16.06 -2.36 -0.05
CA LYS A 186 16.27 -3.61 -0.79
C LYS A 186 16.61 -4.78 0.15
N ASP A 187 17.44 -4.55 1.15
CA ASP A 187 17.86 -5.57 2.12
C ASP A 187 16.75 -5.86 3.17
N PHE A 188 15.71 -5.04 3.20
CA PHE A 188 14.58 -5.21 4.10
C PHE A 188 13.74 -6.44 3.78
N THR A 189 13.67 -6.84 2.52
CA THR A 189 12.79 -7.92 2.09
C THR A 189 13.08 -9.22 2.83
N GLU A 190 14.35 -9.54 3.06
CA GLU A 190 14.74 -10.77 3.77
C GLU A 190 14.44 -10.70 5.27
N GLU A 191 14.64 -9.55 5.88
CA GLU A 191 14.29 -9.34 7.29
C GLU A 191 12.78 -9.35 7.52
N PHE A 192 12.01 -8.72 6.62
CA PHE A 192 10.54 -8.68 6.72
C PHE A 192 9.88 -10.05 6.51
N LYS A 193 10.48 -10.95 5.75
CA LYS A 193 10.02 -12.36 5.64
C LYS A 193 9.99 -13.11 6.97
N LYS A 194 10.72 -12.63 7.99
CA LYS A 194 10.68 -13.22 9.33
C LYS A 194 9.37 -12.90 10.06
N MET A 195 8.64 -11.88 9.64
CA MET A 195 7.33 -11.54 10.20
C MET A 195 6.25 -12.37 9.52
N ASP A 196 5.55 -13.14 10.29
CA ASP A 196 4.56 -14.11 9.82
C ASP A 196 3.15 -13.60 10.19
N GLY A 197 2.59 -12.73 9.33
CA GLY A 197 1.28 -12.14 9.50
C GLY A 197 1.20 -10.67 9.06
N TYR A 198 0.14 -10.01 9.52
CA TYR A 198 -0.16 -8.61 9.19
C TYR A 198 -0.01 -7.72 10.43
N PRO A 199 0.61 -6.53 10.32
CA PRO A 199 0.72 -5.59 11.45
C PRO A 199 -0.65 -5.04 11.87
N VAL A 200 -1.01 -5.30 13.12
CA VAL A 200 -2.24 -4.78 13.77
C VAL A 200 -1.97 -3.47 14.48
N LEU A 201 -0.80 -3.36 15.10
CA LEU A 201 -0.32 -2.16 15.75
C LEU A 201 1.17 -2.01 15.46
N THR A 202 1.57 -0.82 15.04
CA THR A 202 2.97 -0.44 14.87
C THR A 202 3.25 0.83 15.64
N LEU A 203 4.24 0.79 16.53
CA LEU A 203 4.78 1.96 17.22
C LEU A 203 6.16 2.23 16.61
N THR A 204 6.35 3.41 16.07
CA THR A 204 7.62 3.82 15.44
C THR A 204 8.25 4.96 16.20
N SER A 205 9.55 4.88 16.44
CA SER A 205 10.36 5.96 16.96
C SER A 205 11.58 6.15 16.07
N MET A 206 11.79 7.36 15.59
CA MET A 206 12.93 7.72 14.74
C MET A 206 13.63 8.92 15.35
N GLU A 207 14.96 8.86 15.44
CA GLU A 207 15.78 9.98 15.88
C GLU A 207 16.42 10.64 14.67
N MET A 208 16.26 11.97 14.56
CA MET A 208 16.85 12.76 13.49
C MET A 208 17.29 14.13 14.06
N MET A 209 18.57 14.48 13.89
CA MET A 209 19.12 15.77 14.34
C MET A 209 18.82 16.09 15.82
N GLY A 210 18.90 15.09 16.71
CA GLY A 210 18.61 15.25 18.14
C GLY A 210 17.13 15.40 18.50
N SER A 211 16.24 15.31 17.53
CA SER A 211 14.78 15.29 17.73
C SER A 211 14.24 13.88 17.53
N GLN A 212 13.31 13.46 18.40
CA GLN A 212 12.65 12.17 18.30
C GLN A 212 11.24 12.36 17.74
N THR A 213 10.97 11.70 16.62
CA THR A 213 9.62 11.57 16.07
C THR A 213 9.02 10.23 16.50
N LYS A 214 7.78 10.25 16.96
CA LYS A 214 7.04 9.04 17.29
C LYS A 214 5.75 8.97 16.49
N SER A 215 5.41 7.77 16.06
CA SER A 215 4.11 7.51 15.44
C SER A 215 3.54 6.18 15.90
N ARG A 216 2.20 6.10 15.83
CA ARG A 216 1.41 4.91 16.12
C ARG A 216 0.48 4.65 14.95
N GLU A 217 0.54 3.47 14.36
CA GLU A 217 -0.37 3.03 13.31
C GLU A 217 -1.17 1.83 13.80
N GLU A 218 -2.50 1.89 13.69
CA GLU A 218 -3.41 0.84 14.12
C GLU A 218 -4.27 0.35 12.96
N LEU A 219 -4.45 -0.96 12.88
CA LEU A 219 -5.48 -1.58 12.07
C LEU A 219 -6.86 -1.27 12.67
N VAL A 220 -7.72 -0.63 11.89
CA VAL A 220 -9.08 -0.29 12.31
C VAL A 220 -10.05 -1.40 11.96
N SER A 221 -10.06 -1.83 10.70
CA SER A 221 -10.94 -2.88 10.20
C SER A 221 -10.38 -3.57 8.96
N VAL A 222 -10.84 -4.79 8.75
CA VAL A 222 -10.64 -5.56 7.51
C VAL A 222 -12.00 -6.07 7.06
N GLU A 223 -12.35 -5.81 5.82
CA GLU A 223 -13.58 -6.26 5.19
C GLU A 223 -13.27 -6.97 3.88
N LYS A 224 -13.95 -8.07 3.61
CA LYS A 224 -13.89 -8.73 2.30
C LYS A 224 -15.10 -8.33 1.49
N LYS A 225 -14.90 -7.53 0.45
CA LYS A 225 -15.97 -7.00 -0.41
C LYS A 225 -15.44 -6.62 -1.78
N ASP A 226 -16.34 -6.47 -2.75
CA ASP A 226 -15.96 -6.04 -4.09
C ASP A 226 -15.51 -4.57 -4.07
N ALA A 227 -14.37 -4.29 -4.73
CA ALA A 227 -13.93 -2.92 -4.91
C ALA A 227 -14.87 -2.15 -5.85
N PRO A 228 -15.20 -0.90 -5.54
CA PRO A 228 -15.95 -0.05 -6.45
C PRO A 228 -15.30 0.03 -7.84
N ALA A 229 -16.10 0.26 -8.88
CA ALA A 229 -15.58 0.50 -10.21
C ALA A 229 -14.61 1.69 -10.21
N GLY A 230 -13.49 1.59 -10.94
CA GLY A 230 -12.48 2.65 -11.00
C GLY A 230 -11.48 2.68 -9.82
N THR A 231 -11.65 1.82 -8.79
CA THR A 231 -10.74 1.81 -7.62
C THR A 231 -9.27 1.72 -8.01
N TYR A 232 -8.95 0.94 -9.03
CA TYR A 232 -7.57 0.68 -9.47
C TYR A 232 -7.19 1.42 -10.75
N ASP A 233 -7.99 2.42 -11.15
CA ASP A 233 -7.75 3.21 -12.34
C ASP A 233 -7.13 4.56 -11.98
N LEU A 234 -6.43 5.16 -12.93
CA LEU A 234 -5.92 6.51 -12.79
C LEU A 234 -7.10 7.51 -12.79
N PRO A 235 -7.05 8.53 -11.92
CA PRO A 235 -8.07 9.58 -11.94
C PRO A 235 -8.03 10.37 -13.25
N GLU A 236 -9.19 10.73 -13.77
CA GLU A 236 -9.29 11.58 -14.95
C GLU A 236 -8.73 12.99 -14.71
N GLY A 237 -8.11 13.58 -15.72
CA GLY A 237 -7.58 14.95 -15.67
C GLY A 237 -6.27 15.11 -14.90
N TYR A 238 -5.60 14.03 -14.53
CA TYR A 238 -4.27 14.08 -13.92
C TYR A 238 -3.16 14.08 -14.97
N THR A 239 -2.08 14.82 -14.70
CA THR A 239 -0.93 14.93 -15.59
C THR A 239 0.18 13.97 -15.17
N LYS A 240 0.76 13.25 -16.14
CA LYS A 240 1.92 12.38 -15.90
C LYS A 240 3.17 13.20 -15.62
N THR A 241 3.93 12.80 -14.59
CA THR A 241 5.24 13.37 -14.23
C THR A 241 6.27 12.27 -14.07
N GLU A 242 7.56 12.63 -14.09
CA GLU A 242 8.64 11.71 -13.76
C GLU A 242 8.62 11.35 -12.27
N TYR A 243 9.02 10.11 -11.96
CA TYR A 243 9.13 9.66 -10.59
C TYR A 243 10.43 10.17 -9.96
N ASN A 244 10.32 10.83 -8.80
CA ASN A 244 11.47 11.22 -7.98
C ASN A 244 11.18 10.94 -6.50
N PRO A 245 11.80 9.90 -5.91
CA PRO A 245 11.54 9.52 -4.51
C PRO A 245 12.02 10.55 -3.48
N PHE A 246 12.89 11.49 -3.89
CA PHE A 246 13.45 12.52 -3.03
C PHE A 246 12.79 13.90 -3.22
N GLU A 247 11.92 14.02 -4.22
CA GLU A 247 11.20 15.28 -4.44
C GLU A 247 9.98 15.34 -3.52
N GLN A 248 10.15 15.90 -2.33
CA GLN A 248 9.03 16.35 -1.52
C GLN A 248 8.53 17.66 -2.12
N LYS A 249 7.58 17.59 -3.03
CA LYS A 249 6.87 18.80 -3.47
C LYS A 249 6.06 19.31 -2.27
N ARG A 250 6.42 20.50 -1.83
CA ARG A 250 5.77 21.24 -0.73
C ARG A 250 4.36 21.67 -1.11
#